data_5f4f5002fe6724ad06b5bb54dc43d4ff
#
_entry.id   5f4f5002fe6724ad06b5bb54dc43d4ff
#
_cell.length_a   1.000
_cell.length_b   1.000
_cell.length_c   1.000
_cell.angle_alpha   90.00
_cell.angle_beta   90.00
_cell.angle_gamma   90.00
#
_symmetry.space_group_name_H-M   'P 1'
#
loop_
_entity.id
_entity.type
_entity.pdbx_description
1 polymer ?
#
loop_
_entity_poly.entity_id
_entity_poly.type
_entity_poly.pdbx_seq_one_letter_code
_entity_poly.pdbx_strand_id
1 'polypeptide(L)'
;LITFQDYERADNKTEWLQQALVSYRNSEEFKKAVEQQEYMAGRNTAILDTVRVIYNMAGLPEPDFTASNMKIQDNTIHRLVTDRCSYSLGNGVSFSDRHREIVNGKAVFVDPVKEKLGDRFDRRLKKTAYWALANGEAYMYVHMGRKKPEWQYTLFKKTEFLPLYDEETGELRGGVRFWSIDWGKRPITATLYLEEGYIRYKTGVDEYSLSELKQDGDLNPYIETVQTSDAFGEEVVGSETLTRLPIFPLFSGENRTSVLDKLKALIDSTDLVLSGFVNDVKDIPQVYWLISGAMGMTEKDKRQLLDRLILQHMAVVDGENSNIQGFTQEIPYEARERCLQQLRSKMYENFGGFDVHTVEAGATNDHIEAAYWPMDEEADDFEYEIIDFVQAILEMMGETENTTPIFKRNRVSNQKEQTDMVVVAAPYLDEQTILEKLPWISVDEVDDILDRLNGENFSRFDDMQTEEPEEEEPEEEEEEEPEDGEG
;
A
#
# COMPACT_ATOMS: atom_id res chain seq x y z
N LEU A 1 -24.93 -0.83 15.48
CA LEU A 1 -24.58 -1.69 14.35
C LEU A 1 -25.83 -1.92 13.52
N ILE A 2 -25.75 -1.88 12.21
CA ILE A 2 -26.84 -2.19 11.27
C ILE A 2 -26.61 -3.61 10.81
N THR A 3 -27.60 -4.49 11.01
CA THR A 3 -27.45 -5.94 10.80
C THR A 3 -28.31 -6.45 9.65
N PHE A 4 -28.07 -7.67 9.22
CA PHE A 4 -28.88 -8.33 8.21
C PHE A 4 -30.30 -8.59 8.73
N GLN A 5 -30.44 -8.96 10.01
CA GLN A 5 -31.74 -9.17 10.66
C GLN A 5 -32.60 -7.89 10.74
N ASP A 6 -31.94 -6.72 10.89
CA ASP A 6 -32.66 -5.43 10.81
C ASP A 6 -33.29 -5.22 9.44
N TYR A 7 -32.56 -5.59 8.39
CA TYR A 7 -33.06 -5.57 7.01
C TYR A 7 -34.22 -6.54 6.83
N GLU A 8 -34.11 -7.78 7.30
CA GLU A 8 -35.17 -8.79 7.16
C GLU A 8 -36.47 -8.38 7.86
N ARG A 9 -36.36 -7.79 9.06
CA ARG A 9 -37.55 -7.35 9.87
C ARG A 9 -38.23 -6.09 9.35
N ALA A 10 -37.58 -5.34 8.46
CA ALA A 10 -38.14 -4.09 7.95
C ALA A 10 -39.35 -4.33 7.03
N ASP A 11 -40.50 -3.70 7.31
CA ASP A 11 -41.72 -3.75 6.48
C ASP A 11 -41.51 -3.02 5.13
N ASN A 12 -40.85 -1.86 5.16
CA ASN A 12 -40.50 -1.08 3.97
C ASN A 12 -39.00 -1.07 3.75
N LYS A 13 -38.52 -1.94 2.86
CA LYS A 13 -37.10 -2.14 2.56
C LYS A 13 -36.42 -0.87 2.03
N THR A 14 -37.11 -0.07 1.22
CA THR A 14 -36.57 1.17 0.65
C THR A 14 -36.37 2.24 1.73
N GLU A 15 -37.33 2.44 2.59
CA GLU A 15 -37.26 3.39 3.69
C GLU A 15 -36.19 2.99 4.71
N TRP A 16 -36.14 1.71 5.04
CA TRP A 16 -35.09 1.17 5.90
C TRP A 16 -33.70 1.42 5.31
N LEU A 17 -33.51 1.14 4.01
CA LEU A 17 -32.22 1.35 3.32
C LEU A 17 -31.80 2.82 3.35
N GLN A 18 -32.74 3.75 3.11
CA GLN A 18 -32.45 5.18 3.21
C GLN A 18 -31.98 5.57 4.62
N GLN A 19 -32.69 5.12 5.65
CA GLN A 19 -32.36 5.39 7.05
C GLN A 19 -31.03 4.75 7.46
N ALA A 20 -30.79 3.50 7.05
CA ALA A 20 -29.56 2.76 7.31
C ALA A 20 -28.33 3.46 6.70
N LEU A 21 -28.42 3.89 5.44
CA LEU A 21 -27.31 4.61 4.77
C LEU A 21 -27.05 5.98 5.38
N VAL A 22 -28.08 6.73 5.75
CA VAL A 22 -27.93 8.02 6.44
C VAL A 22 -27.29 7.81 7.83
N SER A 23 -27.75 6.80 8.58
CA SER A 23 -27.19 6.46 9.89
C SER A 23 -25.71 6.04 9.78
N TYR A 24 -25.40 5.15 8.83
CA TYR A 24 -24.03 4.70 8.60
C TYR A 24 -23.09 5.86 8.24
N ARG A 25 -23.50 6.74 7.32
CA ARG A 25 -22.68 7.88 6.91
C ARG A 25 -22.41 8.88 8.05
N ASN A 26 -23.33 8.95 9.03
CA ASN A 26 -23.17 9.80 10.22
C ASN A 26 -22.45 9.08 11.38
N SER A 27 -22.19 7.78 11.27
CA SER A 27 -21.55 6.99 12.31
C SER A 27 -20.09 7.43 12.53
N GLU A 28 -19.57 7.19 13.73
CA GLU A 28 -18.16 7.44 14.04
C GLU A 28 -17.21 6.53 13.23
N GLU A 29 -17.64 5.31 12.93
CA GLU A 29 -16.86 4.38 12.10
C GLU A 29 -16.67 4.91 10.68
N PHE A 30 -17.72 5.47 10.07
CA PHE A 30 -17.62 6.06 8.74
C PHE A 30 -16.74 7.31 8.74
N LYS A 31 -16.91 8.22 9.71
CA LYS A 31 -16.07 9.43 9.85
C LYS A 31 -14.60 9.05 10.01
N LYS A 32 -14.32 8.05 10.84
CA LYS A 32 -12.98 7.51 11.04
C LYS A 32 -12.40 6.93 9.74
N ALA A 33 -13.20 6.18 8.98
CA ALA A 33 -12.77 5.64 7.69
C ALA A 33 -12.47 6.75 6.66
N VAL A 34 -13.22 7.84 6.68
CA VAL A 34 -12.94 9.04 5.86
C VAL A 34 -11.62 9.69 6.28
N GLU A 35 -11.41 9.90 7.58
CA GLU A 35 -10.14 10.44 8.11
C GLU A 35 -8.96 9.57 7.70
N GLN A 36 -9.06 8.25 7.83
CA GLN A 36 -8.03 7.30 7.40
C GLN A 36 -7.70 7.45 5.91
N GLN A 37 -8.70 7.65 5.05
CA GLN A 37 -8.48 7.88 3.62
C GLN A 37 -7.80 9.23 3.33
N GLU A 38 -8.11 10.27 4.10
CA GLU A 38 -7.42 11.56 3.99
C GLU A 38 -5.92 11.42 4.32
N TYR A 39 -5.57 10.73 5.42
CA TYR A 39 -4.16 10.46 5.76
C TYR A 39 -3.45 9.61 4.70
N MET A 40 -4.12 8.61 4.12
CA MET A 40 -3.55 7.83 3.02
C MET A 40 -3.34 8.66 1.75
N ALA A 41 -4.09 9.72 1.57
CA ALA A 41 -3.93 10.69 0.49
C ALA A 41 -2.91 11.81 0.80
N GLY A 42 -2.24 11.75 1.96
CA GLY A 42 -1.30 12.78 2.42
C GLY A 42 -2.00 14.07 2.86
N ARG A 43 -3.23 13.97 3.34
CA ARG A 43 -4.00 15.08 3.91
C ARG A 43 -4.27 14.82 5.38
N ASN A 44 -3.26 15.09 6.20
CA ASN A 44 -3.32 14.87 7.64
C ASN A 44 -4.20 15.93 8.30
N THR A 45 -5.41 15.56 8.66
CA THR A 45 -6.46 16.49 9.14
C THR A 45 -6.03 17.23 10.41
N ALA A 46 -5.35 16.58 11.34
CA ALA A 46 -4.93 17.17 12.60
C ALA A 46 -4.05 18.42 12.40
N ILE A 47 -3.02 18.36 11.53
CA ILE A 47 -2.16 19.51 11.26
C ILE A 47 -2.87 20.56 10.41
N LEU A 48 -3.74 20.14 9.47
CA LEU A 48 -4.50 21.06 8.62
C LEU A 48 -5.47 21.92 9.43
N ASP A 49 -6.06 21.37 10.48
CA ASP A 49 -7.00 22.06 11.35
C ASP A 49 -6.32 22.88 12.46
N THR A 50 -4.98 22.71 12.64
CA THR A 50 -4.22 23.44 13.65
C THR A 50 -4.17 24.92 13.33
N VAL A 51 -4.58 25.77 14.27
CA VAL A 51 -4.50 27.23 14.19
C VAL A 51 -3.51 27.73 15.25
N ARG A 52 -2.57 28.59 14.85
CA ARG A 52 -1.74 29.30 15.83
C ARG A 52 -2.59 30.32 16.57
N VAL A 53 -2.45 30.36 17.88
CA VAL A 53 -3.21 31.26 18.74
C VAL A 53 -2.28 32.16 19.50
N ILE A 54 -2.70 33.41 19.68
CA ILE A 54 -2.13 34.37 20.64
C ILE A 54 -3.20 34.66 21.70
N TYR A 55 -2.75 35.04 22.86
CA TYR A 55 -3.65 35.43 23.94
C TYR A 55 -3.76 36.95 23.97
N ASN A 56 -4.99 37.47 23.88
CA ASN A 56 -5.24 38.88 24.00
C ASN A 56 -5.04 39.38 25.46
N MET A 57 -5.17 40.67 25.68
CA MET A 57 -5.00 41.29 27.01
C MET A 57 -5.96 40.73 28.08
N ALA A 58 -7.07 40.11 27.68
CA ALA A 58 -8.02 39.46 28.56
C ALA A 58 -7.70 37.99 28.81
N GLY A 59 -6.59 37.45 28.24
CA GLY A 59 -6.20 36.07 28.34
C GLY A 59 -7.03 35.11 27.47
N LEU A 60 -7.80 35.62 26.50
CA LEU A 60 -8.57 34.80 25.58
C LEU A 60 -7.74 34.46 24.34
N PRO A 61 -7.82 33.21 23.84
CA PRO A 61 -7.10 32.80 22.64
C PRO A 61 -7.74 33.44 21.39
N GLU A 62 -6.91 34.02 20.55
CA GLU A 62 -7.28 34.59 19.23
C GLU A 62 -6.34 34.00 18.15
N PRO A 63 -6.82 33.78 16.90
CA PRO A 63 -5.96 33.37 15.83
C PRO A 63 -4.82 34.33 15.55
N ASP A 64 -3.60 33.85 15.49
CA ASP A 64 -2.44 34.69 15.13
C ASP A 64 -2.25 34.69 13.62
N PHE A 65 -2.60 35.82 13.00
CA PHE A 65 -2.41 36.05 11.55
C PHE A 65 -1.05 36.68 11.23
N THR A 66 -0.24 37.01 12.23
CA THR A 66 1.08 37.64 12.04
C THR A 66 2.22 36.64 11.97
N ALA A 67 2.10 35.50 12.66
CA ALA A 67 3.07 34.44 12.67
C ALA A 67 2.92 33.52 11.46
N SER A 68 4.02 32.89 11.06
CA SER A 68 4.01 31.89 10.00
C SER A 68 3.20 30.66 10.44
N ASN A 69 2.36 30.13 9.55
CA ASN A 69 1.55 28.94 9.79
C ASN A 69 1.64 27.98 8.59
N MET A 70 2.86 27.56 8.26
CA MET A 70 3.08 26.52 7.27
C MET A 70 2.75 25.17 7.87
N LYS A 71 2.08 24.32 7.10
CA LYS A 71 1.60 23.01 7.51
C LYS A 71 2.26 21.97 6.66
N ILE A 72 3.18 21.21 7.25
CA ILE A 72 3.89 20.11 6.59
C ILE A 72 3.21 18.82 7.01
N GLN A 73 2.97 17.95 6.06
CA GLN A 73 2.29 16.69 6.25
C GLN A 73 3.26 15.55 5.93
N ASP A 74 3.43 14.63 6.86
CA ASP A 74 4.21 13.42 6.66
C ASP A 74 3.34 12.32 6.04
N ASN A 75 3.81 11.72 4.96
CA ASN A 75 3.11 10.66 4.24
C ASN A 75 3.72 9.27 4.50
N THR A 76 4.39 9.09 5.61
CA THR A 76 5.04 7.82 5.98
C THR A 76 4.05 6.66 6.04
N ILE A 77 2.80 6.89 6.48
CA ILE A 77 1.78 5.84 6.55
C ILE A 77 1.49 5.21 5.19
N HIS A 78 1.35 6.02 4.13
CA HIS A 78 1.13 5.52 2.78
C HIS A 78 2.27 4.61 2.33
N ARG A 79 3.51 4.99 2.64
CA ARG A 79 4.71 4.20 2.34
C ARG A 79 4.68 2.88 3.10
N LEU A 80 4.47 2.89 4.41
CA LEU A 80 4.45 1.69 5.25
C LEU A 80 3.42 0.66 4.76
N VAL A 81 2.18 1.11 4.48
CA VAL A 81 1.12 0.22 3.95
C VAL A 81 1.48 -0.30 2.55
N THR A 82 2.08 0.55 1.69
CA THR A 82 2.52 0.13 0.36
C THR A 82 3.66 -0.89 0.45
N ASP A 83 4.61 -0.68 1.35
CA ASP A 83 5.76 -1.56 1.56
C ASP A 83 5.27 -2.95 2.04
N ARG A 84 4.34 -3.03 3.01
CA ARG A 84 3.75 -4.31 3.44
C ARG A 84 3.01 -5.04 2.32
N CYS A 85 2.13 -4.32 1.59
CA CYS A 85 1.45 -4.93 0.43
C CYS A 85 2.41 -5.37 -0.67
N SER A 86 3.53 -4.69 -0.84
CA SER A 86 4.54 -5.06 -1.83
C SER A 86 5.41 -6.22 -1.35
N TYR A 87 5.58 -6.34 -0.05
CA TYR A 87 6.31 -7.44 0.57
C TYR A 87 5.63 -8.79 0.34
N SER A 88 4.37 -8.93 0.72
CA SER A 88 3.62 -10.18 0.57
C SER A 88 3.05 -10.40 -0.85
N LEU A 89 2.58 -9.34 -1.52
CA LEU A 89 1.85 -9.42 -2.79
C LEU A 89 2.59 -8.79 -3.98
N GLY A 90 3.87 -8.48 -3.84
CA GLY A 90 4.67 -7.87 -4.91
C GLY A 90 4.83 -8.78 -6.13
N ASN A 91 4.98 -10.06 -5.88
CA ASN A 91 5.16 -11.11 -6.90
C ASN A 91 3.83 -11.81 -7.28
N GLY A 92 2.68 -11.33 -6.74
CA GLY A 92 1.40 -12.02 -6.85
C GLY A 92 1.35 -13.28 -6.00
N VAL A 93 0.28 -14.08 -6.17
CA VAL A 93 0.10 -15.37 -5.52
C VAL A 93 0.27 -16.50 -6.54
N SER A 94 0.73 -17.68 -6.08
CA SER A 94 0.79 -18.92 -6.85
C SER A 94 0.13 -20.04 -6.06
N PHE A 95 -0.15 -21.16 -6.69
CA PHE A 95 -0.81 -22.30 -6.06
C PHE A 95 0.04 -23.56 -6.21
N SER A 96 -0.25 -24.59 -5.43
CA SER A 96 0.52 -25.85 -5.39
C SER A 96 0.47 -26.65 -6.70
N ASP A 97 -0.55 -26.44 -7.53
CA ASP A 97 -0.70 -27.09 -8.84
C ASP A 97 0.15 -26.46 -9.94
N ARG A 98 0.92 -25.45 -9.61
CA ARG A 98 1.85 -24.84 -10.56
C ARG A 98 2.89 -25.86 -11.00
N HIS A 99 2.89 -26.20 -12.28
CA HIS A 99 3.79 -27.16 -12.91
C HIS A 99 4.34 -26.65 -14.24
N ARG A 100 5.35 -27.30 -14.75
CA ARG A 100 5.94 -26.96 -16.05
C ARG A 100 5.29 -27.79 -17.16
N GLU A 101 4.88 -27.11 -18.21
CA GLU A 101 4.43 -27.74 -19.46
C GLU A 101 5.29 -27.25 -20.63
N ILE A 102 5.54 -28.14 -21.60
CA ILE A 102 6.24 -27.77 -22.83
C ILE A 102 5.20 -27.33 -23.88
N VAL A 103 5.07 -26.03 -24.09
CA VAL A 103 4.17 -25.45 -25.09
C VAL A 103 5.01 -24.89 -26.24
N ASN A 104 4.83 -25.45 -27.46
CA ASN A 104 5.60 -25.06 -28.66
C ASN A 104 7.13 -25.16 -28.49
N GLY A 105 7.63 -26.15 -27.73
CA GLY A 105 9.05 -26.37 -27.50
C GLY A 105 9.70 -25.44 -26.48
N LYS A 106 8.90 -24.67 -25.74
CA LYS A 106 9.35 -23.85 -24.61
C LYS A 106 8.69 -24.32 -23.34
N ALA A 107 9.47 -24.40 -22.25
CA ALA A 107 8.95 -24.66 -20.93
C ALA A 107 8.18 -23.41 -20.43
N VAL A 108 6.90 -23.60 -20.13
CA VAL A 108 6.02 -22.54 -19.58
C VAL A 108 5.46 -23.05 -18.25
N PHE A 109 5.47 -22.18 -17.25
CA PHE A 109 4.78 -22.47 -16.00
C PHE A 109 3.28 -22.29 -16.16
N VAL A 110 2.52 -23.36 -15.90
CA VAL A 110 1.06 -23.36 -15.89
C VAL A 110 0.58 -23.47 -14.46
N ASP A 111 -0.32 -22.58 -14.07
CA ASP A 111 -1.00 -22.58 -12.77
C ASP A 111 -2.50 -22.56 -13.04
N PRO A 112 -3.17 -23.71 -13.06
CA PRO A 112 -4.57 -23.83 -13.47
C PRO A 112 -5.52 -22.99 -12.60
N VAL A 113 -5.25 -22.93 -11.30
CA VAL A 113 -6.05 -22.11 -10.37
C VAL A 113 -5.88 -20.63 -10.68
N LYS A 114 -4.66 -20.19 -10.96
CA LYS A 114 -4.37 -18.81 -11.33
C LYS A 114 -4.97 -18.42 -12.68
N GLU A 115 -4.95 -19.30 -13.67
CA GLU A 115 -5.59 -19.08 -14.96
C GLU A 115 -7.10 -18.85 -14.81
N LYS A 116 -7.76 -19.62 -13.92
CA LYS A 116 -9.18 -19.46 -13.62
C LYS A 116 -9.47 -18.12 -12.93
N LEU A 117 -8.59 -17.66 -12.05
CA LEU A 117 -8.68 -16.32 -11.43
C LEU A 117 -8.44 -15.19 -12.45
N GLY A 118 -7.63 -15.43 -13.47
CA GLY A 118 -7.30 -14.50 -14.54
C GLY A 118 -6.26 -13.43 -14.17
N ASP A 119 -5.67 -12.80 -15.18
CA ASP A 119 -4.52 -11.88 -15.08
C ASP A 119 -4.73 -10.66 -14.17
N ARG A 120 -5.99 -10.28 -13.94
CA ARG A 120 -6.31 -9.06 -13.17
C ARG A 120 -6.41 -9.31 -11.67
N PHE A 121 -6.43 -10.58 -11.24
CA PHE A 121 -6.67 -10.94 -9.84
C PHE A 121 -5.60 -10.37 -8.91
N ASP A 122 -4.32 -10.65 -9.14
CA ASP A 122 -3.21 -10.20 -8.27
C ASP A 122 -3.23 -8.69 -8.05
N ARG A 123 -3.45 -7.95 -9.14
CA ARG A 123 -3.53 -6.48 -9.06
C ARG A 123 -4.71 -6.00 -8.22
N ARG A 124 -5.83 -6.71 -8.28
CA ARG A 124 -7.03 -6.38 -7.50
C ARG A 124 -6.86 -6.81 -6.05
N LEU A 125 -6.29 -7.98 -5.82
CA LEU A 125 -5.95 -8.48 -4.49
C LEU A 125 -5.03 -7.48 -3.76
N LYS A 126 -3.92 -7.06 -4.38
CA LYS A 126 -3.01 -6.07 -3.80
C LYS A 126 -3.71 -4.74 -3.45
N LYS A 127 -4.63 -4.27 -4.30
CA LYS A 127 -5.41 -3.06 -4.01
C LYS A 127 -6.39 -3.26 -2.86
N THR A 128 -7.02 -4.43 -2.76
CA THR A 128 -7.94 -4.76 -1.67
C THR A 128 -7.16 -4.86 -0.36
N ALA A 129 -6.01 -5.53 -0.36
CA ALA A 129 -5.10 -5.60 0.78
C ALA A 129 -4.64 -4.22 1.27
N TYR A 130 -4.28 -3.32 0.33
CA TYR A 130 -3.93 -1.94 0.68
C TYR A 130 -5.06 -1.23 1.44
N TRP A 131 -6.31 -1.33 0.95
CA TRP A 131 -7.44 -0.68 1.61
C TRP A 131 -7.92 -1.41 2.86
N ALA A 132 -7.69 -2.71 2.97
CA ALA A 132 -7.91 -3.46 4.21
C ALA A 132 -6.98 -2.95 5.33
N LEU A 133 -5.68 -2.81 5.07
CA LEU A 133 -4.73 -2.23 6.02
C LEU A 133 -5.04 -0.76 6.32
N ALA A 134 -5.48 0.01 5.33
CA ALA A 134 -5.78 1.44 5.48
C ALA A 134 -7.05 1.71 6.32
N ASN A 135 -8.10 0.90 6.18
CA ASN A 135 -9.40 1.13 6.81
C ASN A 135 -9.82 0.03 7.81
N GLY A 136 -8.94 -0.96 8.07
CA GLY A 136 -9.25 -2.13 8.90
C GLY A 136 -9.96 -3.24 8.13
N GLU A 137 -10.70 -2.89 7.07
CA GLU A 137 -11.43 -3.82 6.20
C GLU A 137 -11.65 -3.24 4.81
N ALA A 138 -11.70 -4.09 3.81
CA ALA A 138 -12.07 -3.77 2.44
C ALA A 138 -12.85 -4.96 1.83
N TYR A 139 -13.61 -4.71 0.78
CA TYR A 139 -14.48 -5.72 0.19
C TYR A 139 -14.19 -5.87 -1.29
N MET A 140 -14.22 -7.09 -1.78
CA MET A 140 -14.10 -7.39 -3.19
C MET A 140 -15.38 -8.01 -3.71
N TYR A 141 -16.00 -7.36 -4.67
CA TYR A 141 -17.12 -7.91 -5.42
C TYR A 141 -16.58 -8.67 -6.64
N VAL A 142 -16.89 -9.95 -6.69
CA VAL A 142 -16.51 -10.88 -7.76
C VAL A 142 -17.72 -11.09 -8.65
N HIS A 143 -17.60 -10.81 -9.95
CA HIS A 143 -18.69 -10.92 -10.88
C HIS A 143 -18.24 -11.36 -12.27
N MET A 144 -19.13 -11.95 -13.04
CA MET A 144 -18.87 -12.35 -14.41
C MET A 144 -18.99 -11.14 -15.34
N GLY A 145 -18.08 -11.01 -16.29
CA GLY A 145 -18.16 -9.98 -17.32
C GLY A 145 -19.31 -10.24 -18.30
N ARG A 146 -20.14 -9.22 -18.58
CA ARG A 146 -21.29 -9.36 -19.50
C ARG A 146 -20.92 -9.75 -20.93
N LYS A 147 -19.78 -9.25 -21.44
CA LYS A 147 -19.36 -9.46 -22.84
C LYS A 147 -18.42 -10.65 -23.04
N LYS A 148 -17.66 -10.99 -22.00
CA LYS A 148 -16.75 -12.12 -21.95
C LYS A 148 -16.99 -12.84 -20.64
N PRO A 149 -17.12 -14.17 -20.63
CA PRO A 149 -17.31 -14.96 -19.42
C PRO A 149 -15.98 -15.08 -18.63
N GLU A 150 -15.44 -13.94 -18.25
CA GLU A 150 -14.22 -13.82 -17.44
C GLU A 150 -14.60 -13.23 -16.09
N TRP A 151 -13.96 -13.72 -15.02
CA TRP A 151 -14.14 -13.17 -13.69
C TRP A 151 -13.59 -11.75 -13.61
N GLN A 152 -14.34 -10.87 -13.02
CA GLN A 152 -14.00 -9.47 -12.79
C GLN A 152 -14.10 -9.15 -11.30
N TYR A 153 -13.22 -8.26 -10.85
CA TYR A 153 -13.03 -7.92 -9.46
C TYR A 153 -13.21 -6.42 -9.26
N THR A 154 -14.16 -6.03 -8.43
CA THR A 154 -14.42 -4.64 -8.11
C THR A 154 -14.21 -4.41 -6.61
N LEU A 155 -13.30 -3.51 -6.28
CA LEU A 155 -13.03 -3.12 -4.90
C LEU A 155 -14.12 -2.18 -4.39
N PHE A 156 -14.63 -2.46 -3.19
CA PHE A 156 -15.46 -1.55 -2.41
C PHE A 156 -14.67 -1.14 -1.16
N LYS A 157 -14.55 0.15 -0.94
CA LYS A 157 -13.94 0.70 0.27
C LYS A 157 -14.98 0.78 1.39
N LYS A 158 -14.53 0.81 2.64
CA LYS A 158 -15.39 1.00 3.81
C LYS A 158 -16.28 2.25 3.70
N THR A 159 -15.83 3.30 3.03
CA THR A 159 -16.61 4.53 2.80
C THR A 159 -17.64 4.43 1.66
N GLU A 160 -17.63 3.34 0.89
CA GLU A 160 -18.53 3.11 -0.24
C GLU A 160 -19.46 1.92 -0.02
N PHE A 161 -19.30 1.19 1.09
CA PHE A 161 -20.01 -0.06 1.33
C PHE A 161 -20.48 -0.15 2.79
N LEU A 162 -21.78 -0.40 2.98
CA LEU A 162 -22.38 -0.74 4.25
C LEU A 162 -22.54 -2.25 4.32
N PRO A 163 -21.74 -2.97 5.12
CA PRO A 163 -21.88 -4.41 5.29
C PRO A 163 -23.08 -4.75 6.17
N LEU A 164 -23.76 -5.86 5.85
CA LEU A 164 -24.85 -6.42 6.63
C LEU A 164 -24.41 -7.80 7.12
N TYR A 165 -23.90 -7.82 8.35
CA TYR A 165 -23.48 -9.05 9.02
C TYR A 165 -24.66 -9.71 9.71
N ASP A 166 -24.62 -11.03 9.76
CA ASP A 166 -25.53 -11.84 10.58
C ASP A 166 -25.19 -11.65 12.07
N GLU A 167 -26.22 -11.46 12.92
CA GLU A 167 -26.03 -11.23 14.36
C GLU A 167 -25.52 -12.47 15.11
N GLU A 168 -25.84 -13.67 14.62
CA GLU A 168 -25.51 -14.92 15.30
C GLU A 168 -24.16 -15.48 14.83
N THR A 169 -23.91 -15.47 13.52
CA THR A 169 -22.71 -16.08 12.92
C THR A 169 -21.59 -15.09 12.70
N GLY A 170 -21.88 -13.80 12.61
CA GLY A 170 -20.91 -12.77 12.23
C GLY A 170 -20.49 -12.82 10.75
N GLU A 171 -21.17 -13.63 9.93
CA GLU A 171 -20.90 -13.74 8.50
C GLU A 171 -21.54 -12.60 7.71
N LEU A 172 -20.91 -12.22 6.61
CA LEU A 172 -21.47 -11.22 5.70
C LEU A 172 -22.57 -11.85 4.84
N ARG A 173 -23.84 -11.51 5.11
CA ARG A 173 -25.03 -12.02 4.41
C ARG A 173 -25.55 -11.10 3.33
N GLY A 174 -25.14 -9.83 3.37
CA GLY A 174 -25.55 -8.83 2.40
C GLY A 174 -24.77 -7.54 2.56
N GLY A 175 -25.09 -6.55 1.74
CA GLY A 175 -24.49 -5.24 1.89
C GLY A 175 -24.97 -4.24 0.87
N VAL A 176 -24.77 -2.98 1.15
CA VAL A 176 -25.20 -1.89 0.28
C VAL A 176 -23.99 -1.09 -0.18
N ARG A 177 -23.70 -1.13 -1.47
CA ARG A 177 -22.75 -0.17 -2.07
C ARG A 177 -23.49 1.11 -2.41
N PHE A 178 -22.93 2.24 -2.01
CA PHE A 178 -23.47 3.56 -2.32
C PHE A 178 -22.36 4.52 -2.74
N TRP A 179 -22.58 5.25 -3.81
CA TRP A 179 -21.56 6.12 -4.38
C TRP A 179 -22.18 7.25 -5.24
N SER A 180 -21.40 8.32 -5.42
CA SER A 180 -21.68 9.39 -6.37
C SER A 180 -20.37 9.83 -7.01
N ILE A 181 -20.42 10.22 -8.27
CA ILE A 181 -19.25 10.76 -8.98
C ILE A 181 -18.85 12.12 -8.37
N ASP A 182 -19.85 12.91 -7.95
CA ASP A 182 -19.63 14.22 -7.33
C ASP A 182 -20.74 14.46 -6.30
N TRP A 183 -20.42 14.22 -5.03
CA TRP A 183 -21.37 14.34 -3.93
C TRP A 183 -21.95 15.78 -3.83
N GLY A 184 -23.29 15.85 -3.78
CA GLY A 184 -24.04 17.10 -3.72
C GLY A 184 -24.25 17.79 -5.07
N LYS A 185 -23.76 17.21 -6.20
CA LYS A 185 -23.94 17.75 -7.55
C LYS A 185 -24.38 16.69 -8.58
N ARG A 186 -24.31 15.41 -8.22
CA ARG A 186 -24.66 14.29 -9.09
C ARG A 186 -25.57 13.32 -8.35
N PRO A 187 -26.48 12.65 -9.05
CA PRO A 187 -27.32 11.63 -8.45
C PRO A 187 -26.51 10.55 -7.74
N ILE A 188 -27.05 10.06 -6.64
CA ILE A 188 -26.49 8.98 -5.85
C ILE A 188 -27.02 7.66 -6.41
N THR A 189 -26.14 6.68 -6.55
CA THR A 189 -26.48 5.32 -6.90
C THR A 189 -26.18 4.43 -5.70
N ALA A 190 -27.11 3.54 -5.35
CA ALA A 190 -26.91 2.49 -4.37
C ALA A 190 -27.30 1.15 -4.95
N THR A 191 -26.61 0.10 -4.54
CA THR A 191 -26.93 -1.28 -4.92
C THR A 191 -26.90 -2.14 -3.68
N LEU A 192 -28.03 -2.76 -3.39
CA LEU A 192 -28.17 -3.74 -2.34
C LEU A 192 -27.83 -5.12 -2.93
N TYR A 193 -26.87 -5.80 -2.33
CA TYR A 193 -26.44 -7.15 -2.68
C TYR A 193 -26.97 -8.13 -1.63
N LEU A 194 -27.60 -9.18 -2.08
CA LEU A 194 -28.14 -10.29 -1.27
C LEU A 194 -27.65 -11.61 -1.86
N GLU A 195 -27.85 -12.73 -1.19
CA GLU A 195 -27.47 -14.04 -1.74
C GLU A 195 -28.22 -14.38 -3.04
N GLU A 196 -29.48 -13.95 -3.14
CA GLU A 196 -30.37 -14.23 -4.28
C GLU A 196 -30.08 -13.35 -5.52
N GLY A 197 -29.38 -12.22 -5.34
CA GLY A 197 -29.14 -11.26 -6.41
C GLY A 197 -28.95 -9.84 -5.86
N TYR A 198 -29.07 -8.85 -6.75
CA TYR A 198 -28.88 -7.46 -6.36
C TYR A 198 -30.04 -6.57 -6.84
N ILE A 199 -30.32 -5.54 -6.03
CA ILE A 199 -31.36 -4.53 -6.32
C ILE A 199 -30.67 -3.17 -6.44
N ARG A 200 -31.03 -2.43 -7.49
CA ARG A 200 -30.49 -1.08 -7.72
C ARG A 200 -31.43 -0.02 -7.16
N TYR A 201 -30.80 1.05 -6.63
CA TYR A 201 -31.47 2.25 -6.17
C TYR A 201 -30.77 3.47 -6.76
N LYS A 202 -31.54 4.52 -7.05
CA LYS A 202 -31.02 5.75 -7.60
C LYS A 202 -31.84 6.94 -7.12
N THR A 203 -31.21 8.09 -6.95
CA THR A 203 -31.91 9.35 -6.74
C THR A 203 -32.35 9.96 -8.07
N GLY A 204 -33.34 10.85 -8.05
CA GLY A 204 -33.73 11.64 -9.22
C GLY A 204 -32.60 12.55 -9.73
N VAL A 205 -32.81 13.16 -10.90
CA VAL A 205 -31.76 13.97 -11.58
C VAL A 205 -31.32 15.15 -10.74
N ASP A 206 -32.23 15.76 -9.99
CA ASP A 206 -31.99 16.92 -9.13
C ASP A 206 -32.01 16.57 -7.62
N GLU A 207 -32.01 15.28 -7.30
CA GLU A 207 -31.99 14.76 -5.93
C GLU A 207 -30.59 14.27 -5.57
N TYR A 208 -30.02 14.71 -4.44
CA TYR A 208 -28.62 14.46 -4.06
C TYR A 208 -28.47 13.94 -2.62
N SER A 209 -29.59 13.52 -2.01
CA SER A 209 -29.61 12.99 -0.65
C SER A 209 -29.81 11.48 -0.65
N LEU A 210 -29.17 10.79 0.29
CA LEU A 210 -29.40 9.35 0.52
C LEU A 210 -30.84 9.03 0.92
N SER A 211 -31.56 9.99 1.53
CA SER A 211 -32.95 9.87 1.89
C SER A 211 -33.94 9.93 0.70
N GLU A 212 -33.45 10.22 -0.49
CA GLU A 212 -34.23 10.34 -1.74
C GLU A 212 -34.05 9.15 -2.68
N LEU A 213 -33.32 8.12 -2.24
CA LEU A 213 -33.10 6.90 -3.02
C LEU A 213 -34.42 6.20 -3.31
N LYS A 214 -34.64 5.81 -4.55
CA LYS A 214 -35.79 5.03 -5.02
C LYS A 214 -35.31 3.76 -5.68
N GLN A 215 -36.06 2.69 -5.55
CA GLN A 215 -35.74 1.43 -6.22
C GLN A 215 -35.83 1.60 -7.74
N ASP A 216 -34.79 1.14 -8.44
CA ASP A 216 -34.65 1.20 -9.90
C ASP A 216 -34.60 -0.23 -10.46
N GLY A 217 -35.78 -0.80 -10.69
CA GLY A 217 -35.97 -2.17 -11.18
C GLY A 217 -36.17 -3.19 -10.04
N ASP A 218 -36.32 -4.45 -10.47
CA ASP A 218 -36.50 -5.61 -9.58
C ASP A 218 -35.17 -6.27 -9.21
N LEU A 219 -35.23 -7.40 -8.53
CA LEU A 219 -34.06 -8.22 -8.19
C LEU A 219 -33.39 -8.74 -9.48
N ASN A 220 -32.12 -8.43 -9.64
CA ASN A 220 -31.31 -8.87 -10.77
C ASN A 220 -30.41 -10.05 -10.36
N PRO A 221 -30.28 -11.08 -11.19
CA PRO A 221 -29.34 -12.18 -10.93
C PRO A 221 -27.89 -11.74 -11.12
N TYR A 222 -26.95 -12.47 -10.51
CA TYR A 222 -25.51 -12.15 -10.65
C TYR A 222 -24.92 -12.52 -11.99
N ILE A 223 -25.40 -13.58 -12.63
CA ILE A 223 -24.96 -14.07 -13.91
C ILE A 223 -26.08 -13.92 -14.92
N GLU A 224 -25.86 -13.14 -15.96
CA GLU A 224 -26.75 -13.00 -17.10
C GLU A 224 -26.02 -13.48 -18.36
N THR A 225 -26.56 -14.47 -19.04
CA THR A 225 -26.07 -14.90 -20.35
C THR A 225 -26.76 -14.08 -21.42
N VAL A 226 -26.04 -13.23 -22.10
CA VAL A 226 -26.56 -12.34 -23.16
C VAL A 226 -26.15 -12.87 -24.52
N GLN A 227 -27.13 -13.14 -25.42
CA GLN A 227 -26.87 -13.35 -26.82
C GLN A 227 -27.09 -12.04 -27.60
N THR A 228 -26.09 -11.67 -28.39
CA THR A 228 -26.21 -10.52 -29.30
C THR A 228 -26.76 -10.99 -30.62
N SER A 229 -27.94 -10.51 -30.99
CA SER A 229 -28.53 -10.72 -32.33
C SER A 229 -28.33 -9.48 -33.18
N ASP A 230 -27.79 -9.63 -34.39
CA ASP A 230 -27.54 -8.52 -35.32
C ASP A 230 -28.83 -7.75 -35.71
N ALA A 231 -30.01 -8.35 -35.49
CA ALA A 231 -31.30 -7.79 -35.88
C ALA A 231 -32.08 -7.12 -34.71
N PHE A 232 -31.88 -7.54 -33.47
CA PHE A 232 -32.72 -7.14 -32.33
C PHE A 232 -31.96 -6.62 -31.08
N GLY A 233 -30.62 -6.52 -31.15
CA GLY A 233 -29.82 -6.09 -30.02
C GLY A 233 -29.44 -7.23 -29.06
N GLU A 234 -29.15 -6.88 -27.81
CA GLU A 234 -28.75 -7.83 -26.78
C GLU A 234 -30.02 -8.44 -26.12
N GLU A 235 -30.15 -9.77 -26.15
CA GLU A 235 -31.24 -10.52 -25.49
C GLU A 235 -30.65 -11.39 -24.37
N VAL A 236 -31.23 -11.35 -23.18
CA VAL A 236 -30.85 -12.22 -22.07
C VAL A 236 -31.45 -13.61 -22.29
N VAL A 237 -30.57 -14.58 -22.50
CA VAL A 237 -30.98 -15.97 -22.85
C VAL A 237 -30.99 -16.87 -21.60
N GLY A 238 -30.27 -16.50 -20.56
CA GLY A 238 -30.21 -17.25 -19.30
C GLY A 238 -29.82 -16.35 -18.13
N SER A 239 -30.29 -16.73 -16.96
CA SER A 239 -29.92 -16.08 -15.69
C SER A 239 -29.61 -17.14 -14.66
N GLU A 240 -28.47 -17.02 -13.97
CA GLU A 240 -28.05 -17.90 -12.90
C GLU A 240 -27.67 -17.07 -11.67
N THR A 241 -28.01 -17.58 -10.50
CA THR A 241 -27.53 -17.04 -9.22
C THR A 241 -26.29 -17.80 -8.77
N LEU A 242 -25.41 -17.10 -8.09
CA LEU A 242 -24.25 -17.72 -7.45
C LEU A 242 -24.69 -18.47 -6.19
N THR A 243 -23.90 -19.44 -5.75
CA THR A 243 -24.19 -20.28 -4.59
C THR A 243 -24.14 -19.53 -3.26
N ARG A 244 -23.49 -18.35 -3.27
CA ARG A 244 -23.33 -17.48 -2.09
C ARG A 244 -23.19 -16.01 -2.53
N LEU A 245 -23.24 -15.10 -1.56
CA LEU A 245 -23.00 -13.68 -1.78
C LEU A 245 -21.59 -13.47 -2.42
N PRO A 246 -21.49 -12.84 -3.61
CA PRO A 246 -20.21 -12.68 -4.30
C PRO A 246 -19.41 -11.46 -3.82
N ILE A 247 -19.51 -11.11 -2.54
CA ILE A 247 -18.75 -10.04 -1.89
C ILE A 247 -17.96 -10.65 -0.75
N PHE A 248 -16.66 -10.49 -0.81
CA PHE A 248 -15.73 -11.07 0.14
C PHE A 248 -15.06 -9.96 0.95
N PRO A 249 -15.15 -9.99 2.29
CA PRO A 249 -14.40 -9.08 3.15
C PRO A 249 -12.96 -9.56 3.28
N LEU A 250 -12.01 -8.61 3.20
CA LEU A 250 -10.62 -8.80 3.60
C LEU A 250 -10.36 -7.90 4.79
N PHE A 251 -9.89 -8.48 5.90
CA PHE A 251 -9.60 -7.76 7.13
C PHE A 251 -8.10 -7.46 7.24
N SER A 252 -7.75 -6.46 8.02
CA SER A 252 -6.36 -6.13 8.35
C SER A 252 -5.73 -7.07 9.38
N GLY A 253 -6.52 -7.93 9.99
CA GLY A 253 -6.24 -8.89 11.04
C GLY A 253 -7.47 -9.06 11.94
N GLU A 254 -7.39 -9.93 12.93
CA GLU A 254 -8.50 -10.31 13.82
C GLU A 254 -9.27 -9.12 14.41
N ASN A 255 -8.55 -8.07 14.81
CA ASN A 255 -9.17 -6.88 15.44
C ASN A 255 -9.74 -5.87 14.45
N ARG A 256 -9.60 -6.06 13.15
CA ARG A 256 -10.07 -5.16 12.07
C ARG A 256 -9.66 -3.70 12.28
N THR A 257 -8.45 -3.47 12.80
CA THR A 257 -7.93 -2.13 13.10
C THR A 257 -7.14 -1.56 11.93
N SER A 258 -7.32 -0.27 11.65
CA SER A 258 -6.49 0.41 10.66
C SER A 258 -5.05 0.62 11.14
N VAL A 259 -4.11 0.61 10.22
CA VAL A 259 -2.72 1.01 10.50
C VAL A 259 -2.64 2.42 11.07
N LEU A 260 -3.50 3.34 10.61
CA LEU A 260 -3.55 4.69 11.16
C LEU A 260 -3.88 4.71 12.66
N ASP A 261 -4.72 3.80 13.13
CA ASP A 261 -5.10 3.75 14.55
C ASP A 261 -3.91 3.52 15.48
N LYS A 262 -2.92 2.73 15.00
CA LYS A 262 -1.67 2.48 15.73
C LYS A 262 -0.67 3.65 15.62
N LEU A 263 -0.70 4.44 14.54
CA LEU A 263 0.35 5.40 14.19
C LEU A 263 -0.08 6.87 14.22
N LYS A 264 -1.39 7.17 14.31
CA LYS A 264 -1.92 8.54 14.19
C LYS A 264 -1.21 9.54 15.11
N ALA A 265 -1.06 9.21 16.40
CA ALA A 265 -0.44 10.11 17.36
C ALA A 265 1.04 10.41 17.03
N LEU A 266 1.77 9.46 16.45
CA LEU A 266 3.16 9.63 16.04
C LEU A 266 3.26 10.50 14.78
N ILE A 267 2.37 10.30 13.82
CA ILE A 267 2.29 11.09 12.59
C ILE A 267 1.92 12.53 12.92
N ASP A 268 0.87 12.74 13.72
CA ASP A 268 0.41 14.08 14.14
C ASP A 268 1.53 14.84 14.91
N SER A 269 2.29 14.12 15.75
CA SER A 269 3.43 14.70 16.46
C SER A 269 4.57 15.06 15.51
N THR A 270 4.83 14.24 14.50
CA THR A 270 5.84 14.49 13.46
C THR A 270 5.47 15.73 12.65
N ASP A 271 4.22 15.81 12.19
CA ASP A 271 3.69 16.96 11.45
C ASP A 271 3.81 18.25 12.25
N LEU A 272 3.49 18.18 13.55
CA LEU A 272 3.57 19.35 14.45
C LEU A 272 5.03 19.82 14.62
N VAL A 273 5.98 18.90 14.86
CA VAL A 273 7.39 19.24 15.03
C VAL A 273 7.98 19.79 13.74
N LEU A 274 7.72 19.14 12.59
CA LEU A 274 8.18 19.61 11.28
C LEU A 274 7.61 20.98 10.92
N SER A 275 6.31 21.17 11.09
CA SER A 275 5.63 22.45 10.81
C SER A 275 6.14 23.54 11.73
N GLY A 276 6.30 23.25 13.02
CA GLY A 276 6.87 24.17 14.00
C GLY A 276 8.29 24.58 13.65
N PHE A 277 9.14 23.61 13.25
CA PHE A 277 10.51 23.89 12.86
C PHE A 277 10.59 24.85 11.64
N VAL A 278 9.83 24.56 10.60
CA VAL A 278 9.83 25.43 9.39
C VAL A 278 9.23 26.80 9.67
N ASN A 279 8.21 26.87 10.50
CA ASN A 279 7.63 28.16 10.92
C ASN A 279 8.64 28.99 11.72
N ASP A 280 9.36 28.37 12.66
CA ASP A 280 10.39 29.08 13.42
C ASP A 280 11.54 29.58 12.52
N VAL A 281 12.01 28.74 11.57
CA VAL A 281 13.02 29.16 10.59
C VAL A 281 12.52 30.36 9.76
N LYS A 282 11.25 30.39 9.39
CA LYS A 282 10.65 31.50 8.65
C LYS A 282 10.49 32.74 9.52
N ASP A 283 10.23 32.56 10.80
CA ASP A 283 10.02 33.65 11.76
C ASP A 283 11.35 34.15 12.41
N ILE A 284 12.50 33.46 12.20
CA ILE A 284 13.84 33.88 12.65
C ILE A 284 14.14 35.38 12.37
N PRO A 285 13.78 35.95 11.20
CA PRO A 285 14.03 37.36 10.96
C PRO A 285 13.27 38.29 11.90
N GLN A 286 12.28 37.79 12.67
CA GLN A 286 11.56 38.57 13.65
C GLN A 286 12.44 38.76 14.88
N VAL A 287 12.95 40.00 15.05
CA VAL A 287 13.74 40.37 16.21
C VAL A 287 12.79 40.94 17.28
N TYR A 288 12.84 40.40 18.47
CA TYR A 288 12.14 40.98 19.62
C TYR A 288 12.98 42.11 20.18
N TRP A 289 12.39 43.31 20.25
CA TRP A 289 13.07 44.50 20.71
C TRP A 289 12.67 44.83 22.15
N LEU A 290 13.62 44.81 23.06
CA LEU A 290 13.44 45.38 24.40
C LEU A 290 13.90 46.83 24.39
N ILE A 291 12.96 47.73 24.51
CA ILE A 291 13.23 49.14 24.58
C ILE A 291 13.06 49.60 26.02
N SER A 292 14.16 49.99 26.68
CA SER A 292 14.15 50.55 28.03
C SER A 292 14.36 52.07 27.96
N GLY A 293 13.83 52.79 28.96
CA GLY A 293 13.96 54.22 29.04
C GLY A 293 13.00 55.04 28.18
N ALA A 294 11.97 54.40 27.59
CA ALA A 294 10.96 55.05 26.73
C ALA A 294 9.86 55.81 27.49
N MET A 295 10.21 56.42 28.64
CA MET A 295 9.26 57.25 29.40
C MET A 295 8.85 58.47 28.59
N GLY A 296 7.51 58.66 28.42
CA GLY A 296 6.93 59.82 27.72
C GLY A 296 6.52 59.52 26.25
N MET A 297 6.79 58.36 25.71
CA MET A 297 6.29 57.95 24.39
C MET A 297 4.79 57.71 24.43
N THR A 298 4.08 58.33 23.48
CA THR A 298 2.68 58.02 23.23
C THR A 298 2.55 56.66 22.48
N GLU A 299 1.36 56.05 22.50
CA GLU A 299 1.10 54.82 21.74
C GLU A 299 1.37 54.99 20.23
N LYS A 300 1.21 56.19 19.71
CA LYS A 300 1.52 56.54 18.32
C LYS A 300 3.04 56.50 18.06
N ASP A 301 3.81 57.03 19.00
CA ASP A 301 5.28 57.06 18.89
C ASP A 301 5.85 55.63 18.99
N LYS A 302 5.29 54.80 19.86
CA LYS A 302 5.65 53.37 19.98
C LYS A 302 5.38 52.63 18.69
N ARG A 303 4.22 52.84 18.06
CA ARG A 303 3.90 52.21 16.75
C ARG A 303 4.84 52.70 15.64
N GLN A 304 5.12 53.97 15.55
CA GLN A 304 6.06 54.53 14.56
C GLN A 304 7.50 54.00 14.78
N LEU A 305 7.92 53.82 16.00
CA LEU A 305 9.21 53.22 16.33
C LEU A 305 9.25 51.75 15.90
N LEU A 306 8.19 51.01 16.20
CA LEU A 306 8.05 49.62 15.76
C LEU A 306 8.07 49.47 14.25
N ASP A 307 7.32 50.34 13.54
CA ASP A 307 7.28 50.37 12.07
C ASP A 307 8.66 50.65 11.47
N ARG A 308 9.42 51.57 12.06
CA ARG A 308 10.81 51.87 11.65
C ARG A 308 11.75 50.68 11.91
N LEU A 309 11.63 50.01 13.06
CA LEU A 309 12.41 48.83 13.37
C LEU A 309 12.13 47.70 12.39
N ILE A 310 10.88 47.46 12.06
CA ILE A 310 10.45 46.41 11.14
C ILE A 310 10.82 46.74 9.68
N LEU A 311 10.54 47.98 9.23
CA LEU A 311 10.70 48.35 7.81
C LEU A 311 12.09 48.82 7.46
N GLN A 312 12.81 49.46 8.37
CA GLN A 312 14.11 50.08 8.13
C GLN A 312 15.27 49.38 8.84
N HIS A 313 14.95 48.42 9.72
CA HIS A 313 15.92 47.70 10.58
C HIS A 313 16.81 48.68 11.39
N MET A 314 16.34 49.88 11.62
CA MET A 314 17.06 50.93 12.33
C MET A 314 16.12 51.81 13.12
N ALA A 315 16.49 52.09 14.38
CA ALA A 315 15.78 53.06 15.22
C ALA A 315 16.76 53.84 16.05
N VAL A 316 16.45 55.14 16.23
CA VAL A 316 17.19 56.02 17.15
C VAL A 316 16.26 56.40 18.29
N VAL A 317 16.71 56.19 19.50
CA VAL A 317 16.00 56.57 20.73
C VAL A 317 16.87 57.58 21.48
N ASP A 318 16.32 58.80 21.66
CA ASP A 318 16.99 59.87 22.41
C ASP A 318 16.58 59.81 23.88
N GLY A 319 17.57 59.60 24.77
CA GLY A 319 17.38 59.63 26.24
C GLY A 319 18.64 59.19 26.96
N GLU A 320 18.98 59.85 28.06
CA GLU A 320 20.22 59.60 28.83
C GLU A 320 20.35 58.14 29.37
N ASN A 321 19.28 57.33 29.41
CA ASN A 321 19.27 55.94 29.85
C ASN A 321 18.46 55.01 28.91
N SER A 322 18.32 55.37 27.62
CA SER A 322 17.60 54.57 26.66
C SER A 322 18.52 53.47 26.12
N ASN A 323 18.04 52.24 26.10
CA ASN A 323 18.74 51.11 25.53
C ASN A 323 17.77 50.26 24.66
N ILE A 324 18.24 49.84 23.49
CA ILE A 324 17.51 48.94 22.62
C ILE A 324 18.33 47.64 22.53
N GLN A 325 17.72 46.54 22.91
CA GLN A 325 18.31 45.21 22.76
C GLN A 325 17.42 44.36 21.85
N GLY A 326 18.01 43.79 20.85
CA GLY A 326 17.35 42.80 19.98
C GLY A 326 17.61 41.41 20.51
N PHE A 327 16.57 40.64 20.65
CA PHE A 327 16.65 39.24 21.00
C PHE A 327 16.17 38.41 19.80
N THR A 328 17.01 37.49 19.34
CA THR A 328 16.62 36.47 18.37
C THR A 328 16.37 35.16 19.12
N GLN A 329 15.35 34.46 18.74
CA GLN A 329 15.05 33.14 19.32
C GLN A 329 16.05 32.14 18.76
N GLU A 330 16.77 31.47 19.64
CA GLU A 330 17.59 30.31 19.27
C GLU A 330 16.68 29.11 19.03
N ILE A 331 16.83 28.47 17.86
CA ILE A 331 16.07 27.26 17.56
C ILE A 331 16.83 26.06 18.12
N PRO A 332 16.21 25.22 18.96
CA PRO A 332 16.84 24.01 19.49
C PRO A 332 16.92 22.92 18.40
N TYR A 333 17.78 23.12 17.41
CA TYR A 333 17.92 22.28 16.21
C TYR A 333 18.19 20.81 16.55
N GLU A 334 19.21 20.54 17.38
CA GLU A 334 19.58 19.17 17.73
C GLU A 334 18.47 18.39 18.48
N ALA A 335 17.76 19.08 19.38
CA ALA A 335 16.66 18.46 20.13
C ALA A 335 15.50 18.07 19.21
N ARG A 336 15.19 18.90 18.21
CA ARG A 336 14.13 18.62 17.23
C ARG A 336 14.51 17.50 16.29
N GLU A 337 15.74 17.48 15.79
CA GLU A 337 16.24 16.40 14.94
C GLU A 337 16.19 15.06 15.65
N ARG A 338 16.67 14.99 16.91
CA ARG A 338 16.59 13.77 17.73
C ARG A 338 15.14 13.34 17.97
N CYS A 339 14.23 14.29 18.21
CA CYS A 339 12.81 14.00 18.38
C CYS A 339 12.22 13.38 17.10
N LEU A 340 12.50 13.95 15.94
CA LEU A 340 12.04 13.41 14.66
C LEU A 340 12.59 12.00 14.35
N GLN A 341 13.87 11.76 14.68
CA GLN A 341 14.49 10.44 14.55
C GLN A 341 13.83 9.42 15.46
N GLN A 342 13.54 9.79 16.72
CA GLN A 342 12.83 8.91 17.65
C GLN A 342 11.39 8.63 17.21
N LEU A 343 10.65 9.65 16.76
CA LEU A 343 9.28 9.48 16.26
C LEU A 343 9.28 8.55 15.05
N ARG A 344 10.21 8.73 14.13
CA ARG A 344 10.37 7.85 12.99
C ARG A 344 10.66 6.40 13.40
N SER A 345 11.66 6.18 14.26
CA SER A 345 11.99 4.85 14.75
C SER A 345 10.78 4.18 15.40
N LYS A 346 10.02 4.92 16.22
CA LYS A 346 8.78 4.42 16.84
C LYS A 346 7.68 4.10 15.85
N MET A 347 7.55 4.84 14.72
CA MET A 347 6.59 4.51 13.67
C MET A 347 6.90 3.15 13.04
N TYR A 348 8.17 2.90 12.69
CA TYR A 348 8.59 1.61 12.12
C TYR A 348 8.44 0.46 13.13
N GLU A 349 8.83 0.69 14.40
CA GLU A 349 8.67 -0.29 15.47
C GLU A 349 7.20 -0.66 15.74
N ASN A 350 6.30 0.33 15.85
CA ASN A 350 4.88 0.10 16.10
C ASN A 350 4.15 -0.51 14.90
N PHE A 351 4.66 -0.30 13.70
CA PHE A 351 4.13 -0.88 12.48
C PHE A 351 4.66 -2.30 12.22
N GLY A 352 5.79 -2.68 12.83
CA GLY A 352 6.53 -3.87 12.45
C GLY A 352 7.08 -3.76 11.02
N GLY A 353 7.67 -2.62 10.67
CA GLY A 353 8.16 -2.35 9.32
C GLY A 353 9.68 -2.42 9.23
N PHE A 354 10.19 -2.67 8.01
CA PHE A 354 11.62 -2.65 7.74
C PHE A 354 12.11 -1.20 7.54
N ASP A 355 12.96 -0.70 8.45
CA ASP A 355 13.61 0.61 8.29
C ASP A 355 15.01 0.43 7.64
N VAL A 356 15.11 0.82 6.37
CA VAL A 356 16.36 0.77 5.60
C VAL A 356 17.52 1.52 6.28
N HIS A 357 17.21 2.54 7.10
CA HIS A 357 18.24 3.32 7.80
C HIS A 357 18.88 2.59 9.00
N THR A 358 18.30 1.49 9.44
CA THR A 358 18.89 0.66 10.51
C THR A 358 19.89 -0.35 9.96
N VAL A 359 19.92 -0.54 8.64
CA VAL A 359 20.82 -1.49 7.97
C VAL A 359 21.99 -0.73 7.35
N GLU A 360 23.20 -1.02 7.83
CA GLU A 360 24.42 -0.43 7.30
C GLU A 360 24.75 -0.94 5.88
N ALA A 361 25.42 -0.11 5.09
CA ALA A 361 25.89 -0.52 3.78
C ALA A 361 26.90 -1.68 3.92
N GLY A 362 26.59 -2.83 3.31
CA GLY A 362 27.42 -4.03 3.40
C GLY A 362 27.06 -4.96 4.57
N ALA A 363 25.90 -4.76 5.21
CA ALA A 363 25.38 -5.68 6.21
C ALA A 363 25.31 -7.12 5.67
N THR A 364 25.57 -8.10 6.55
CA THR A 364 25.43 -9.52 6.21
C THR A 364 23.96 -9.91 6.05
N ASN A 365 23.69 -11.01 5.33
CA ASN A 365 22.32 -11.50 5.18
C ASN A 365 21.64 -11.79 6.53
N ASP A 366 22.38 -12.27 7.53
CA ASP A 366 21.86 -12.49 8.88
C ASP A 366 21.36 -11.21 9.54
N HIS A 367 22.08 -10.10 9.38
CA HIS A 367 21.63 -8.78 9.87
C HIS A 367 20.41 -8.27 9.13
N ILE A 368 20.36 -8.49 7.81
CA ILE A 368 19.23 -8.11 6.97
C ILE A 368 18.01 -8.94 7.36
N GLU A 369 18.17 -10.26 7.57
CA GLU A 369 17.10 -11.17 8.00
C GLU A 369 16.56 -10.80 9.38
N ALA A 370 17.45 -10.51 10.34
CA ALA A 370 17.05 -10.03 11.67
C ALA A 370 16.27 -8.70 11.61
N ALA A 371 16.62 -7.81 10.69
CA ALA A 371 15.90 -6.56 10.49
C ALA A 371 14.50 -6.74 9.86
N TYR A 372 14.30 -7.83 9.09
CA TYR A 372 12.98 -8.18 8.52
C TYR A 372 12.07 -8.92 9.51
N TRP A 373 12.60 -9.47 10.60
CA TRP A 373 11.83 -10.29 11.55
C TRP A 373 10.49 -9.68 11.98
N PRO A 374 10.41 -8.39 12.42
CA PRO A 374 9.11 -7.80 12.79
C PRO A 374 8.13 -7.70 11.62
N MET A 375 8.67 -7.50 10.42
CA MET A 375 7.84 -7.43 9.20
C MET A 375 7.32 -8.81 8.79
N ASP A 376 8.10 -9.85 9.05
CA ASP A 376 7.70 -11.23 8.80
C ASP A 376 6.53 -11.65 9.70
N GLU A 377 6.63 -11.40 11.03
CA GLU A 377 5.57 -11.73 11.98
C GLU A 377 4.23 -11.05 11.62
N GLU A 378 4.27 -9.74 11.36
CA GLU A 378 3.07 -9.00 10.97
C GLU A 378 2.56 -9.37 9.56
N ALA A 379 3.45 -9.86 8.68
CA ALA A 379 3.05 -10.33 7.36
C ALA A 379 2.39 -11.71 7.45
N ASP A 380 2.87 -12.60 8.31
CA ASP A 380 2.28 -13.93 8.53
C ASP A 380 0.81 -13.80 8.95
N ASP A 381 0.52 -12.95 9.94
CA ASP A 381 -0.85 -12.71 10.41
C ASP A 381 -1.76 -12.17 9.28
N PHE A 382 -1.25 -11.24 8.49
CA PHE A 382 -2.02 -10.68 7.39
C PHE A 382 -2.18 -11.66 6.22
N GLU A 383 -1.19 -12.51 5.96
CA GLU A 383 -1.24 -13.55 4.93
C GLU A 383 -2.31 -14.61 5.26
N TYR A 384 -2.55 -14.94 6.54
CA TYR A 384 -3.68 -15.81 6.94
C TYR A 384 -5.03 -15.22 6.54
N GLU A 385 -5.25 -13.93 6.77
CA GLU A 385 -6.48 -13.25 6.33
C GLU A 385 -6.64 -13.29 4.80
N ILE A 386 -5.52 -13.17 4.06
CA ILE A 386 -5.53 -13.27 2.59
C ILE A 386 -5.82 -14.71 2.15
N ILE A 387 -5.31 -15.73 2.86
CA ILE A 387 -5.59 -17.14 2.56
C ILE A 387 -7.09 -17.39 2.65
N ASP A 388 -7.71 -17.06 3.78
CA ASP A 388 -9.15 -17.25 3.99
C ASP A 388 -9.98 -16.52 2.93
N PHE A 389 -9.56 -15.29 2.62
CA PHE A 389 -10.20 -14.47 1.59
C PHE A 389 -10.13 -15.11 0.19
N VAL A 390 -8.95 -15.63 -0.21
CA VAL A 390 -8.75 -16.25 -1.52
C VAL A 390 -9.47 -17.58 -1.61
N GLN A 391 -9.42 -18.40 -0.55
CA GLN A 391 -10.13 -19.66 -0.46
C GLN A 391 -11.64 -19.47 -0.60
N ALA A 392 -12.22 -18.50 0.09
CA ALA A 392 -13.64 -18.19 -0.03
C ALA A 392 -14.06 -17.79 -1.47
N ILE A 393 -13.21 -17.09 -2.20
CA ILE A 393 -13.43 -16.76 -3.62
C ILE A 393 -13.38 -18.01 -4.49
N LEU A 394 -12.37 -18.86 -4.28
CA LEU A 394 -12.17 -20.10 -5.06
C LEU A 394 -13.31 -21.10 -4.82
N GLU A 395 -13.77 -21.26 -3.57
CA GLU A 395 -14.95 -22.07 -3.24
C GLU A 395 -16.20 -21.61 -4.02
N MET A 396 -16.44 -20.28 -4.08
CA MET A 396 -17.55 -19.76 -4.88
C MET A 396 -17.40 -20.09 -6.38
N MET A 397 -16.17 -20.13 -6.87
CA MET A 397 -15.87 -20.50 -8.28
C MET A 397 -15.91 -22.02 -8.51
N GLY A 398 -16.17 -22.82 -7.47
CA GLY A 398 -16.24 -24.28 -7.52
C GLY A 398 -14.88 -24.98 -7.45
N GLU A 399 -13.84 -24.30 -6.97
CA GLU A 399 -12.55 -24.91 -6.67
C GLU A 399 -12.51 -25.33 -5.19
N THR A 400 -12.15 -26.58 -4.95
CA THR A 400 -12.06 -27.17 -3.60
C THR A 400 -10.70 -27.77 -3.30
N GLU A 401 -9.85 -27.96 -4.32
CA GLU A 401 -8.53 -28.54 -4.20
C GLU A 401 -7.47 -27.46 -4.49
N ASN A 402 -6.34 -27.54 -3.80
CA ASN A 402 -5.16 -26.66 -4.02
C ASN A 402 -5.46 -25.16 -3.93
N THR A 403 -6.43 -24.78 -3.09
CA THR A 403 -6.95 -23.41 -2.97
C THR A 403 -6.09 -22.49 -2.10
N THR A 404 -5.04 -23.02 -1.45
CA THR A 404 -4.18 -22.23 -0.57
C THR A 404 -3.14 -21.46 -1.39
N PRO A 405 -3.16 -20.13 -1.35
CA PRO A 405 -2.18 -19.30 -2.03
C PRO A 405 -0.79 -19.42 -1.37
N ILE A 406 0.24 -19.44 -2.20
CA ILE A 406 1.65 -19.44 -1.81
C ILE A 406 2.20 -18.02 -2.08
N PHE A 407 2.79 -17.42 -1.05
CA PHE A 407 3.37 -16.08 -1.12
C PHE A 407 4.88 -16.16 -1.36
N LYS A 408 5.37 -15.36 -2.30
CA LYS A 408 6.79 -15.14 -2.50
C LYS A 408 7.13 -13.72 -2.04
N ARG A 409 7.61 -13.61 -0.79
CA ARG A 409 7.95 -12.32 -0.16
C ARG A 409 9.09 -11.63 -0.92
N ASN A 410 8.94 -10.32 -1.11
CA ASN A 410 9.93 -9.51 -1.80
C ASN A 410 10.92 -8.92 -0.78
N ARG A 411 12.08 -9.56 -0.62
CA ARG A 411 13.14 -9.15 0.31
C ARG A 411 14.34 -8.56 -0.42
N VAL A 412 14.95 -7.56 0.17
CA VAL A 412 16.29 -7.12 -0.22
C VAL A 412 17.30 -8.11 0.37
N SER A 413 18.24 -8.56 -0.42
CA SER A 413 19.31 -9.48 0.01
C SER A 413 20.67 -9.00 -0.44
N ASN A 414 21.72 -9.41 0.24
CA ASN A 414 23.08 -9.22 -0.19
C ASN A 414 23.41 -10.24 -1.30
N GLN A 415 23.20 -9.83 -2.55
CA GLN A 415 23.39 -10.72 -3.71
C GLN A 415 24.79 -11.29 -3.81
N LYS A 416 25.81 -10.53 -3.39
CA LYS A 416 27.21 -11.01 -3.42
C LYS A 416 27.38 -12.17 -2.43
N GLU A 417 26.93 -12.03 -1.20
CA GLU A 417 27.03 -13.06 -0.18
C GLU A 417 26.21 -14.29 -0.55
N GLN A 418 25.00 -14.13 -1.10
CA GLN A 418 24.21 -15.25 -1.62
C GLN A 418 24.94 -16.00 -2.75
N THR A 419 25.57 -15.25 -3.66
CA THR A 419 26.37 -15.87 -4.71
C THR A 419 27.55 -16.64 -4.13
N ASP A 420 28.30 -16.06 -3.21
CA ASP A 420 29.44 -16.71 -2.56
C ASP A 420 29.00 -18.00 -1.84
N MET A 421 27.84 -17.98 -1.16
CA MET A 421 27.25 -19.16 -0.53
C MET A 421 26.89 -20.26 -1.55
N VAL A 422 26.25 -19.88 -2.66
CA VAL A 422 25.90 -20.83 -3.74
C VAL A 422 27.18 -21.42 -4.37
N VAL A 423 28.19 -20.63 -4.63
CA VAL A 423 29.47 -21.09 -5.19
C VAL A 423 30.18 -22.06 -4.23
N VAL A 424 30.17 -21.81 -2.93
CA VAL A 424 30.73 -22.73 -1.92
C VAL A 424 29.95 -24.04 -1.85
N ALA A 425 28.62 -23.98 -1.99
CA ALA A 425 27.74 -25.15 -1.98
C ALA A 425 27.70 -25.93 -3.31
N ALA A 426 28.13 -25.32 -4.41
CA ALA A 426 28.07 -25.88 -5.76
C ALA A 426 28.64 -27.30 -5.90
N PRO A 427 29.73 -27.73 -5.22
CA PRO A 427 30.23 -29.12 -5.30
C PRO A 427 29.27 -30.19 -4.75
N TYR A 428 28.25 -29.80 -4.02
CA TYR A 428 27.30 -30.70 -3.35
C TYR A 428 25.89 -30.62 -3.93
N LEU A 429 25.67 -29.77 -4.95
CA LEU A 429 24.37 -29.49 -5.55
C LEU A 429 24.38 -29.84 -7.04
N ASP A 430 23.22 -30.18 -7.60
CA ASP A 430 23.01 -30.32 -9.03
C ASP A 430 22.97 -28.94 -9.73
N GLU A 431 23.26 -28.91 -11.02
CA GLU A 431 23.34 -27.73 -11.83
C GLU A 431 22.04 -26.91 -11.83
N GLN A 432 20.90 -27.61 -11.85
CA GLN A 432 19.58 -26.96 -11.78
C GLN A 432 19.39 -26.19 -10.46
N THR A 433 19.67 -26.86 -9.34
CA THR A 433 19.55 -26.23 -8.01
C THR A 433 20.50 -25.05 -7.84
N ILE A 434 21.72 -25.14 -8.38
CA ILE A 434 22.69 -24.02 -8.39
C ILE A 434 22.10 -22.82 -9.11
N LEU A 435 21.58 -23.01 -10.33
CA LEU A 435 20.99 -21.93 -11.14
C LEU A 435 19.75 -21.34 -10.49
N GLU A 436 18.88 -22.16 -9.89
CA GLU A 436 17.67 -21.70 -9.17
C GLU A 436 17.98 -20.86 -7.92
N LYS A 437 19.14 -21.07 -7.30
CA LYS A 437 19.58 -20.35 -6.10
C LYS A 437 20.38 -19.10 -6.39
N LEU A 438 20.81 -18.87 -7.62
CA LEU A 438 21.52 -17.64 -7.99
C LEU A 438 20.56 -16.45 -8.00
N PRO A 439 20.87 -15.35 -7.30
CA PRO A 439 19.92 -14.27 -7.04
C PRO A 439 19.53 -13.44 -8.28
N TRP A 440 20.27 -13.54 -9.37
CA TRP A 440 20.02 -12.81 -10.63
C TRP A 440 19.41 -13.66 -11.74
N ILE A 441 19.25 -14.98 -11.53
CA ILE A 441 18.62 -15.87 -12.50
C ILE A 441 17.17 -16.07 -12.10
N SER A 442 16.24 -15.76 -13.01
CA SER A 442 14.83 -16.07 -12.78
C SER A 442 14.60 -17.57 -12.97
N VAL A 443 13.65 -18.14 -12.23
CA VAL A 443 13.29 -19.57 -12.33
C VAL A 443 12.88 -19.93 -13.77
N ASP A 444 12.32 -18.98 -14.50
CA ASP A 444 11.87 -19.17 -15.89
C ASP A 444 13.05 -19.22 -16.88
N GLU A 445 14.23 -18.69 -16.51
CA GLU A 445 15.43 -18.70 -17.35
C GLU A 445 16.32 -19.92 -17.10
N VAL A 446 16.10 -20.67 -16.00
CA VAL A 446 16.94 -21.80 -15.62
C VAL A 446 17.00 -22.88 -16.70
N ASP A 447 15.84 -23.22 -17.29
CA ASP A 447 15.78 -24.25 -18.34
C ASP A 447 16.46 -23.80 -19.63
N ASP A 448 16.28 -22.55 -20.03
CA ASP A 448 16.94 -21.99 -21.21
C ASP A 448 18.47 -21.95 -21.03
N ILE A 449 18.95 -21.80 -19.79
CA ILE A 449 20.38 -21.83 -19.46
C ILE A 449 20.87 -23.28 -19.48
N LEU A 450 20.14 -24.23 -18.87
CA LEU A 450 20.49 -25.64 -18.88
C LEU A 450 20.52 -26.22 -20.31
N ASP A 451 19.54 -25.88 -21.15
CA ASP A 451 19.49 -26.33 -22.54
C ASP A 451 20.69 -25.78 -23.34
N ARG A 452 21.11 -24.54 -23.08
CA ARG A 452 22.34 -23.98 -23.71
C ARG A 452 23.58 -24.67 -23.22
N LEU A 453 23.71 -24.89 -21.91
CA LEU A 453 24.86 -25.59 -21.34
C LEU A 453 24.98 -27.05 -21.87
N ASN A 454 23.86 -27.77 -21.98
CA ASN A 454 23.81 -29.11 -22.56
C ASN A 454 24.15 -29.10 -24.04
N GLY A 455 23.67 -28.10 -24.80
CA GLY A 455 24.00 -27.93 -26.22
C GLY A 455 25.49 -27.62 -26.44
N GLU A 456 26.11 -26.78 -25.60
CA GLU A 456 27.55 -26.49 -25.65
C GLU A 456 28.40 -27.72 -25.25
N ASN A 457 27.96 -28.52 -24.29
CA ASN A 457 28.66 -29.76 -23.93
C ASN A 457 28.60 -30.77 -25.06
N PHE A 458 27.48 -30.91 -25.79
CA PHE A 458 27.37 -31.77 -26.96
C PHE A 458 28.30 -31.32 -28.10
N SER A 459 28.42 -30.02 -28.37
CA SER A 459 29.32 -29.51 -29.39
C SER A 459 30.80 -29.73 -29.02
N ARG A 460 31.18 -29.61 -27.74
CA ARG A 460 32.52 -29.93 -27.25
C ARG A 460 32.88 -31.41 -27.35
N PHE A 461 31.90 -32.33 -27.14
CA PHE A 461 32.10 -33.77 -27.33
C PHE A 461 32.26 -34.16 -28.81
N ASP A 462 31.52 -33.51 -29.72
CA ASP A 462 31.69 -33.72 -31.16
C ASP A 462 33.03 -33.19 -31.66
N ASP A 463 33.50 -32.07 -31.17
CA ASP A 463 34.85 -31.54 -31.50
C ASP A 463 36.00 -32.43 -30.97
N MET A 464 35.82 -33.07 -29.79
CA MET A 464 36.76 -34.05 -29.23
C MET A 464 36.82 -35.39 -29.98
N GLN A 465 35.74 -35.80 -30.67
CA GLN A 465 35.72 -37.03 -31.46
C GLN A 465 36.22 -36.85 -32.88
N THR A 466 36.42 -35.63 -33.34
CA THR A 466 36.96 -35.31 -34.67
C THR A 466 38.47 -35.07 -34.69
N GLU A 467 39.14 -34.96 -33.55
CA GLU A 467 40.61 -35.02 -33.52
C GLU A 467 41.08 -36.45 -33.49
N GLU A 468 41.27 -37.06 -34.69
CA GLU A 468 42.09 -38.27 -34.85
C GLU A 468 43.53 -37.92 -34.38
N PRO A 469 44.19 -38.78 -33.58
CA PRO A 469 45.57 -38.50 -33.19
C PRO A 469 46.48 -38.48 -34.44
N GLU A 470 47.11 -37.36 -34.75
CA GLU A 470 48.21 -37.32 -35.69
C GLU A 470 49.29 -38.29 -35.19
N GLU A 471 49.59 -39.35 -35.99
CA GLU A 471 50.72 -40.23 -35.76
C GLU A 471 51.98 -39.38 -35.88
N GLU A 472 52.66 -39.11 -34.78
CA GLU A 472 54.00 -38.55 -34.76
C GLU A 472 54.97 -39.61 -35.34
N GLU A 473 55.52 -39.36 -36.54
CA GLU A 473 56.65 -40.09 -37.04
C GLU A 473 57.88 -39.86 -36.11
N PRO A 474 58.68 -40.91 -35.79
CA PRO A 474 59.80 -40.71 -34.88
C PRO A 474 60.94 -39.92 -35.56
N GLU A 475 61.28 -38.82 -34.98
CA GLU A 475 62.50 -38.04 -35.35
C GLU A 475 63.73 -38.91 -35.10
N GLU A 476 64.54 -39.13 -36.17
CA GLU A 476 65.86 -39.75 -36.10
C GLU A 476 66.80 -38.85 -35.30
N GLU A 477 67.34 -39.39 -34.21
CA GLU A 477 68.41 -38.76 -33.44
C GLU A 477 69.69 -38.69 -34.29
N GLU A 478 70.16 -37.53 -34.75
CA GLU A 478 71.50 -37.29 -35.23
C GLU A 478 72.45 -37.24 -34.03
N GLU A 479 73.37 -38.22 -34.00
CA GLU A 479 74.54 -38.27 -33.10
C GLU A 479 75.45 -37.09 -33.38
N GLU A 480 75.60 -36.11 -32.53
CA GLU A 480 76.71 -35.14 -32.52
C GLU A 480 77.90 -35.72 -31.73
N GLU A 481 79.04 -35.90 -32.43
CA GLU A 481 80.33 -36.20 -31.86
C GLU A 481 80.86 -34.99 -31.01
N PRO A 482 81.62 -35.31 -29.93
CA PRO A 482 82.17 -34.24 -29.10
C PRO A 482 83.42 -33.60 -29.71
N GLU A 483 83.46 -32.33 -29.96
CA GLU A 483 84.69 -31.54 -30.20
C GLU A 483 85.41 -31.22 -28.87
N ASP A 484 86.56 -31.83 -28.77
CA ASP A 484 87.62 -31.41 -27.85
C ASP A 484 88.16 -30.04 -28.17
N GLY A 485 88.53 -29.26 -27.15
CA GLY A 485 89.57 -28.27 -27.39
C GLY A 485 89.54 -26.99 -26.58
N GLU A 486 90.22 -26.98 -25.52
CA GLU A 486 91.24 -25.99 -25.06
C GLU A 486 90.90 -24.46 -25.20
N GLY A 487 91.00 -23.80 -24.06
CA GLY A 487 91.22 -22.35 -23.97
C GLY A 487 90.69 -21.72 -22.67
#